data_cc411c2010c22562599bd2a0d3a7a6c6
#
_entry.id   cc411c2010c22562599bd2a0d3a7a6c6
#
_cell.length_a   1.000
_cell.length_b   1.000
_cell.length_c   1.000
_cell.angle_alpha   90.00
_cell.angle_beta   90.00
_cell.angle_gamma   90.00
#
_symmetry.space_group_name_H-M   'P 1'
#
loop_
_entity.id
_entity.type
_entity.pdbx_description
1 polymer ?
#
loop_
_entity_poly.entity_id
_entity_poly.type
_entity_poly.pdbx_seq_one_letter_code
_entity_poly.pdbx_strand_id
1 'polypeptide(L)'
;RQQAQIEAQRAAEQTKVADPATAPAQGTAAPATAEAVAGDVSLDSAMAQDQRVAFDTPHLKGSINLKGGRFDDVVLKEYRETVDKTSPNIHLLVPSPVASGYFAEIGYTGVAALGSLPGPDTVWTADAGATLSVEKPVTLTFVNDKGLTFKREIKVDADYLFTVTDSVTNGTAA
;
A
#
# COMPACT_ATOMS: atom_id res chain seq x y z
N ARG A 1 38.05 31.75 19.25
CA ARG A 1 37.03 32.74 19.63
C ARG A 1 35.84 32.81 18.65
N GLN A 2 35.94 32.32 17.41
CA GLN A 2 34.85 32.32 16.46
C GLN A 2 33.84 31.15 16.64
N GLN A 3 34.28 29.99 17.11
CA GLN A 3 33.40 28.86 17.34
C GLN A 3 32.40 29.05 18.49
N ALA A 4 32.79 29.75 19.53
CA ALA A 4 31.90 30.04 20.67
C ALA A 4 30.77 31.03 20.32
N GLN A 5 30.92 31.86 19.28
CA GLN A 5 29.89 32.77 18.83
C GLN A 5 28.82 32.08 17.95
N ILE A 6 29.21 31.04 17.23
CA ILE A 6 28.27 30.26 16.38
C ILE A 6 27.37 29.36 17.24
N GLU A 7 27.90 28.82 18.34
CA GLU A 7 27.10 28.03 19.29
C GLU A 7 26.11 28.91 20.09
N ALA A 8 26.50 30.12 20.45
CA ALA A 8 25.62 31.06 21.14
C ALA A 8 24.47 31.55 20.22
N GLN A 9 24.70 31.71 18.92
CA GLN A 9 23.66 32.08 17.99
C GLN A 9 22.65 30.95 17.72
N ARG A 10 23.09 29.72 17.67
CA ARG A 10 22.17 28.54 17.52
C ARG A 10 21.28 28.32 18.74
N ALA A 11 21.79 28.61 19.94
CA ALA A 11 20.99 28.50 21.15
C ALA A 11 19.95 29.62 21.28
N ALA A 12 20.20 30.79 20.73
CA ALA A 12 19.25 31.90 20.73
C ALA A 12 18.11 31.79 19.72
N GLU A 13 18.31 31.03 18.64
CA GLU A 13 17.27 30.79 17.62
C GLU A 13 16.26 29.72 18.03
N GLN A 14 16.63 28.81 18.94
CA GLN A 14 15.73 27.76 19.44
C GLN A 14 14.76 28.21 20.53
N THR A 15 14.90 29.40 21.09
CA THR A 15 14.04 29.92 22.16
C THR A 15 12.99 30.92 21.71
N LYS A 16 12.84 31.18 20.41
CA LYS A 16 11.93 32.21 19.90
C LYS A 16 10.73 31.68 19.11
N VAL A 17 10.18 30.54 19.49
CA VAL A 17 8.87 30.08 19.00
C VAL A 17 8.03 29.58 20.17
N ALA A 18 7.47 30.52 20.93
CA ALA A 18 6.29 30.30 21.75
C ALA A 18 5.66 31.63 22.07
N ASP A 19 4.63 32.03 21.36
CA ASP A 19 3.50 32.74 21.95
C ASP A 19 2.25 32.63 21.04
N PRO A 20 1.06 32.38 21.61
CA PRO A 20 -0.14 32.00 20.86
C PRO A 20 -1.08 33.18 20.72
N ALA A 21 -1.59 33.44 19.52
CA ALA A 21 -2.83 34.21 19.38
C ALA A 21 -3.55 33.97 18.06
N THR A 22 -4.73 33.37 18.20
CA THR A 22 -5.98 33.68 17.46
C THR A 22 -6.15 33.22 16.00
N ALA A 23 -7.07 32.26 15.86
CA ALA A 23 -7.63 31.68 14.65
C ALA A 23 -8.37 32.70 13.74
N PRO A 24 -8.67 32.32 12.47
CA PRO A 24 -9.95 31.65 12.23
C PRO A 24 -9.87 30.40 11.36
N ALA A 25 -10.86 29.53 11.57
CA ALA A 25 -11.04 28.23 10.95
C ALA A 25 -11.28 28.29 9.45
N GLN A 26 -10.60 27.40 8.72
CA GLN A 26 -11.08 26.89 7.43
C GLN A 26 -10.48 25.51 7.16
N GLY A 27 -11.38 24.53 6.98
CA GLY A 27 -11.21 23.33 6.19
C GLY A 27 -10.06 22.39 6.60
N THR A 28 -10.23 21.62 7.63
CA THR A 28 -9.37 20.49 8.00
C THR A 28 -9.56 19.33 7.06
N ALA A 29 -8.63 19.16 6.12
CA ALA A 29 -8.28 17.80 5.72
C ALA A 29 -7.45 17.23 6.87
N ALA A 30 -8.03 16.31 7.63
CA ALA A 30 -7.32 15.58 8.67
C ALA A 30 -6.17 14.79 8.04
N PRO A 31 -4.94 14.89 8.54
CA PRO A 31 -3.93 13.91 8.21
C PRO A 31 -4.42 12.58 8.77
N ALA A 32 -4.48 11.56 7.91
CA ALA A 32 -4.68 10.20 8.36
C ALA A 32 -3.62 9.92 9.42
N THR A 33 -4.05 9.85 10.66
CA THR A 33 -3.24 9.36 11.77
C THR A 33 -2.86 7.92 11.41
N ALA A 34 -1.60 7.73 11.06
CA ALA A 34 -1.02 6.40 11.07
C ALA A 34 -1.10 5.92 12.53
N GLU A 35 -2.09 5.10 12.83
CA GLU A 35 -2.10 4.38 14.10
C GLU A 35 -0.86 3.49 14.12
N ALA A 36 0.07 3.87 14.96
CA ALA A 36 1.19 3.02 15.34
C ALA A 36 0.62 1.81 16.09
N VAL A 37 0.38 0.73 15.38
CA VAL A 37 0.06 -0.55 16.00
C VAL A 37 1.36 -1.12 16.55
N ALA A 38 1.53 -0.97 17.85
CA ALA A 38 2.59 -1.61 18.58
C ALA A 38 2.33 -3.13 18.62
N GLY A 39 3.12 -3.86 17.90
CA GLY A 39 3.17 -5.32 17.95
C GLY A 39 4.11 -5.80 16.86
N ASP A 40 5.23 -6.41 17.23
CA ASP A 40 6.16 -7.03 16.29
C ASP A 40 5.49 -8.25 15.62
N VAL A 41 4.65 -7.97 14.62
CA VAL A 41 4.09 -9.03 13.78
C VAL A 41 5.18 -9.45 12.80
N SER A 42 5.54 -10.73 12.80
CA SER A 42 6.51 -11.25 11.85
C SER A 42 5.93 -11.20 10.42
N LEU A 43 6.81 -11.07 9.43
CA LEU A 43 6.42 -11.08 8.03
C LEU A 43 5.60 -12.32 7.68
N ASP A 44 6.04 -13.51 8.11
CA ASP A 44 5.33 -14.77 7.85
C ASP A 44 3.92 -14.78 8.43
N SER A 45 3.75 -14.25 9.65
CA SER A 45 2.44 -14.12 10.27
C SER A 45 1.53 -13.15 9.53
N ALA A 46 2.07 -12.02 9.08
CA ALA A 46 1.32 -11.04 8.29
C ALA A 46 0.89 -11.61 6.93
N MET A 47 1.77 -12.37 6.28
CA MET A 47 1.48 -13.02 4.99
C MET A 47 0.40 -14.11 5.09
N ALA A 48 0.27 -14.76 6.24
CA ALA A 48 -0.69 -15.83 6.46
C ALA A 48 -2.11 -15.33 6.82
N GLN A 49 -2.31 -14.05 7.09
CA GLN A 49 -3.60 -13.53 7.57
C GLN A 49 -4.68 -13.49 6.49
N ASP A 50 -4.31 -13.22 5.24
CA ASP A 50 -5.25 -12.99 4.16
C ASP A 50 -4.96 -13.91 2.95
N GLN A 51 -5.97 -14.08 2.10
CA GLN A 51 -5.76 -14.76 0.82
C GLN A 51 -4.97 -13.87 -0.13
N ARG A 52 -4.10 -14.48 -0.91
CA ARG A 52 -3.15 -13.78 -1.77
C ARG A 52 -3.05 -14.42 -3.14
N VAL A 53 -2.74 -13.62 -4.15
CA VAL A 53 -2.37 -14.08 -5.49
C VAL A 53 -0.87 -13.93 -5.65
N ALA A 54 -0.17 -15.03 -5.77
CA ALA A 54 1.28 -15.04 -5.96
C ALA A 54 1.67 -14.57 -7.36
N PHE A 55 2.83 -13.93 -7.47
CA PHE A 55 3.45 -13.63 -8.76
C PHE A 55 4.95 -13.94 -8.75
N ASP A 56 5.45 -14.30 -9.91
CA ASP A 56 6.87 -14.51 -10.16
C ASP A 56 7.22 -14.08 -11.59
N THR A 57 8.18 -13.17 -11.71
CA THR A 57 8.72 -12.67 -12.97
C THR A 57 10.25 -12.86 -12.98
N PRO A 58 10.95 -12.56 -14.06
CA PRO A 58 12.42 -12.60 -14.06
C PRO A 58 13.05 -11.77 -12.92
N HIS A 59 12.50 -10.62 -12.60
CA HIS A 59 13.10 -9.65 -11.66
C HIS A 59 12.36 -9.47 -10.34
N LEU A 60 11.05 -9.83 -10.30
CA LEU A 60 10.19 -9.66 -9.13
C LEU A 60 9.59 -10.98 -8.68
N LYS A 61 9.38 -11.12 -7.38
CA LYS A 61 8.51 -12.14 -6.77
C LYS A 61 7.72 -11.54 -5.63
N GLY A 62 6.59 -12.13 -5.31
CA GLY A 62 5.76 -11.67 -4.20
C GLY A 62 4.32 -12.11 -4.34
N SER A 63 3.42 -11.33 -3.74
CA SER A 63 1.99 -11.59 -3.80
C SER A 63 1.16 -10.33 -3.64
N ILE A 64 -0.07 -10.39 -4.18
CA ILE A 64 -1.09 -9.35 -4.04
C ILE A 64 -2.07 -9.83 -2.98
N ASN A 65 -2.31 -9.01 -1.98
CA ASN A 65 -3.29 -9.28 -0.94
C ASN A 65 -4.71 -9.06 -1.49
N LEU A 66 -5.59 -10.06 -1.36
CA LEU A 66 -6.99 -9.92 -1.79
C LEU A 66 -7.81 -9.00 -0.89
N LYS A 67 -7.38 -8.78 0.36
CA LYS A 67 -7.95 -7.74 1.20
C LYS A 67 -7.39 -6.37 0.78
N GLY A 68 -8.26 -5.50 0.31
CA GLY A 68 -7.90 -4.19 -0.24
C GLY A 68 -7.35 -4.24 -1.68
N GLY A 69 -7.08 -5.41 -2.25
CA GLY A 69 -6.37 -5.53 -3.52
C GLY A 69 -4.98 -4.90 -3.45
N ARG A 70 -4.29 -5.10 -2.35
CA ARG A 70 -3.07 -4.39 -1.94
C ARG A 70 -1.81 -4.99 -2.53
N PHE A 71 -0.90 -4.13 -2.95
CA PHE A 71 0.48 -4.52 -3.28
C PHE A 71 1.32 -4.29 -2.02
N ASP A 72 1.52 -5.34 -1.24
CA ASP A 72 2.19 -5.28 0.07
C ASP A 72 3.23 -6.38 0.27
N ASP A 73 3.60 -7.09 -0.79
CA ASP A 73 4.64 -8.09 -0.80
C ASP A 73 5.32 -8.11 -2.17
N VAL A 74 6.39 -7.37 -2.30
CA VAL A 74 7.20 -7.29 -3.52
C VAL A 74 8.68 -7.38 -3.17
N VAL A 75 9.35 -8.38 -3.72
CA VAL A 75 10.76 -8.66 -3.51
C VAL A 75 11.54 -8.49 -4.81
N LEU A 76 12.64 -7.76 -4.76
CA LEU A 76 13.56 -7.55 -5.87
C LEU A 76 14.54 -8.72 -5.95
N LYS A 77 14.45 -9.57 -6.98
CA LYS A 77 15.25 -10.80 -7.07
C LYS A 77 16.74 -10.57 -7.30
N GLU A 78 17.09 -9.44 -7.90
CA GLU A 78 18.48 -9.10 -8.27
C GLU A 78 19.16 -8.16 -7.28
N TYR A 79 18.39 -7.56 -6.36
CA TYR A 79 18.90 -6.60 -5.39
C TYR A 79 18.92 -7.18 -3.99
N ARG A 80 19.99 -6.92 -3.27
CA ARG A 80 20.20 -7.40 -1.90
C ARG A 80 20.34 -6.24 -0.93
N GLU A 81 20.02 -6.47 0.33
CA GLU A 81 20.08 -5.45 1.38
C GLU A 81 21.50 -4.93 1.61
N THR A 82 22.51 -5.75 1.37
CA THR A 82 23.93 -5.38 1.48
C THR A 82 24.72 -5.87 0.27
N VAL A 83 25.98 -5.44 0.16
CA VAL A 83 26.92 -5.91 -0.87
C VAL A 83 27.32 -7.38 -0.73
N ASP A 84 27.02 -8.00 0.41
CA ASP A 84 27.24 -9.42 0.63
C ASP A 84 26.26 -10.25 -0.20
N LYS A 85 26.79 -11.16 -1.02
CA LYS A 85 25.97 -12.03 -1.87
C LYS A 85 25.09 -13.03 -1.11
N THR A 86 25.32 -13.20 0.19
CA THR A 86 24.50 -14.06 1.05
C THR A 86 23.39 -13.30 1.77
N SER A 87 23.39 -11.96 1.72
CA SER A 87 22.35 -11.15 2.34
C SER A 87 20.98 -11.35 1.66
N PRO A 88 19.87 -11.15 2.39
CA PRO A 88 18.52 -11.25 1.85
C PRO A 88 18.31 -10.32 0.64
N ASN A 89 17.33 -10.67 -0.18
CA ASN A 89 16.83 -9.77 -1.22
C ASN A 89 16.05 -8.60 -0.60
N ILE A 90 16.08 -7.45 -1.27
CA ILE A 90 15.33 -6.28 -0.85
C ILE A 90 13.82 -6.55 -0.96
N HIS A 91 13.10 -6.37 0.14
CA HIS A 91 11.66 -6.27 0.17
C HIS A 91 11.26 -4.82 -0.13
N LEU A 92 10.80 -4.56 -1.34
CA LEU A 92 10.37 -3.23 -1.78
C LEU A 92 9.04 -2.82 -1.12
N LEU A 93 8.11 -3.76 -1.02
CA LEU A 93 6.84 -3.60 -0.32
C LEU A 93 6.69 -4.68 0.75
N VAL A 94 6.14 -4.29 1.90
CA VAL A 94 5.99 -5.13 3.10
C VAL A 94 4.61 -4.90 3.72
N PRO A 95 3.90 -5.94 4.19
CA PRO A 95 2.57 -5.79 4.79
C PRO A 95 2.52 -4.84 5.99
N SER A 96 1.44 -4.08 6.10
CA SER A 96 1.23 -3.06 7.14
C SER A 96 1.35 -3.53 8.59
N PRO A 97 1.01 -4.77 8.99
CA PRO A 97 1.21 -5.20 10.37
C PRO A 97 2.68 -5.34 10.77
N VAL A 98 3.60 -5.42 9.81
CA VAL A 98 5.05 -5.46 10.08
C VAL A 98 5.55 -4.05 10.37
N ALA A 99 6.47 -3.88 11.31
CA ALA A 99 6.99 -2.58 11.73
C ALA A 99 7.57 -1.73 10.58
N SER A 100 8.13 -2.40 9.56
CA SER A 100 8.63 -1.77 8.33
C SER A 100 7.60 -1.74 7.20
N GLY A 101 6.30 -1.87 7.51
CA GLY A 101 5.23 -1.96 6.51
C GLY A 101 5.23 -0.79 5.54
N TYR A 102 5.27 -1.10 4.26
CA TYR A 102 5.16 -0.15 3.17
C TYR A 102 4.46 -0.80 1.99
N PHE A 103 3.33 -0.25 1.58
CA PHE A 103 2.45 -0.87 0.59
C PHE A 103 1.78 0.16 -0.31
N ALA A 104 1.26 -0.30 -1.46
CA ALA A 104 0.43 0.48 -2.36
C ALA A 104 -1.01 -0.07 -2.37
N GLU A 105 -1.97 0.83 -2.30
CA GLU A 105 -3.38 0.51 -2.32
C GLU A 105 -4.14 1.47 -3.26
N ILE A 106 -5.07 0.92 -4.02
CA ILE A 106 -5.92 1.68 -4.93
C ILE A 106 -7.37 1.47 -4.49
N GLY A 107 -8.01 2.53 -4.04
CA GLY A 107 -9.42 2.52 -3.61
C GLY A 107 -10.31 3.35 -4.52
N TYR A 108 -11.61 3.29 -4.25
CA TYR A 108 -12.63 4.07 -4.94
C TYR A 108 -13.21 5.11 -4.01
N THR A 109 -13.57 6.26 -4.57
CA THR A 109 -14.34 7.30 -3.90
C THR A 109 -15.63 7.55 -4.66
N GLY A 110 -16.70 7.89 -3.96
CA GLY A 110 -17.98 8.16 -4.60
C GLY A 110 -19.07 8.54 -3.60
N VAL A 111 -20.29 8.63 -4.09
CA VAL A 111 -21.46 8.97 -3.29
C VAL A 111 -22.12 7.73 -2.69
N ALA A 112 -22.77 7.88 -1.52
CA ALA A 112 -23.42 6.80 -0.80
C ALA A 112 -24.49 6.04 -1.63
N ALA A 113 -25.09 6.67 -2.62
CA ALA A 113 -26.05 6.05 -3.51
C ALA A 113 -25.48 4.86 -4.34
N LEU A 114 -24.17 4.82 -4.52
CA LEU A 114 -23.49 3.72 -5.22
C LEU A 114 -23.29 2.48 -4.36
N GLY A 115 -23.63 2.52 -3.08
CA GLY A 115 -23.39 1.44 -2.12
C GLY A 115 -21.93 1.38 -1.64
N SER A 116 -21.53 0.24 -1.09
CA SER A 116 -20.16 0.03 -0.65
C SER A 116 -19.19 0.02 -1.83
N LEU A 117 -18.18 0.89 -1.78
CA LEU A 117 -17.13 0.97 -2.78
C LEU A 117 -15.88 0.22 -2.31
N PRO A 118 -15.08 -0.36 -3.23
CA PRO A 118 -13.85 -1.03 -2.84
C PRO A 118 -12.87 -0.10 -2.10
N GLY A 119 -12.43 -0.55 -0.94
CA GLY A 119 -11.51 0.16 -0.05
C GLY A 119 -10.58 -0.81 0.69
N PRO A 120 -9.94 -0.34 1.78
CA PRO A 120 -8.90 -1.09 2.50
C PRO A 120 -9.33 -2.47 3.01
N ASP A 121 -10.59 -2.59 3.42
CA ASP A 121 -11.13 -3.82 4.01
C ASP A 121 -11.93 -4.67 3.03
N THR A 122 -12.08 -4.23 1.79
CA THR A 122 -12.77 -5.01 0.75
C THR A 122 -12.00 -6.28 0.43
N VAL A 123 -12.69 -7.41 0.52
CA VAL A 123 -12.12 -8.70 0.11
C VAL A 123 -12.48 -8.94 -1.35
N TRP A 124 -11.49 -8.91 -2.20
CA TRP A 124 -11.62 -9.26 -3.61
C TRP A 124 -11.58 -10.76 -3.80
N THR A 125 -12.17 -11.23 -4.88
CA THR A 125 -12.08 -12.63 -5.31
C THR A 125 -11.22 -12.75 -6.57
N ALA A 126 -10.46 -13.82 -6.66
CA ALA A 126 -9.71 -14.23 -7.85
C ALA A 126 -10.08 -15.67 -8.20
N ASP A 127 -9.77 -16.11 -9.41
CA ASP A 127 -9.98 -17.51 -9.79
C ASP A 127 -9.16 -18.44 -8.88
N ALA A 128 -9.69 -19.64 -8.61
CA ALA A 128 -9.01 -20.62 -7.78
C ALA A 128 -7.64 -20.97 -8.37
N GLY A 129 -6.59 -20.84 -7.56
CA GLY A 129 -5.22 -21.09 -8.00
C GLY A 129 -4.67 -20.05 -8.97
N ALA A 130 -5.27 -18.84 -9.01
CA ALA A 130 -4.77 -17.74 -9.83
C ALA A 130 -3.34 -17.37 -9.43
N THR A 131 -2.49 -17.20 -10.43
CA THR A 131 -1.13 -16.67 -10.30
C THR A 131 -0.91 -15.61 -11.37
N LEU A 132 -0.14 -14.57 -11.04
CA LEU A 132 0.22 -13.51 -11.97
C LEU A 132 1.63 -13.76 -12.50
N SER A 133 1.79 -13.68 -13.81
CA SER A 133 3.11 -13.71 -14.48
C SER A 133 3.10 -12.75 -15.67
N VAL A 134 4.26 -12.59 -16.32
CA VAL A 134 4.38 -11.74 -17.53
C VAL A 134 3.36 -12.14 -18.61
N GLU A 135 3.11 -13.43 -18.77
CA GLU A 135 2.22 -13.99 -19.81
C GLU A 135 0.76 -14.14 -19.32
N LYS A 136 0.54 -14.09 -18.01
CA LYS A 136 -0.75 -14.42 -17.41
C LYS A 136 -1.20 -13.32 -16.44
N PRO A 137 -2.08 -12.40 -16.90
CA PRO A 137 -2.70 -11.42 -16.04
C PRO A 137 -3.66 -12.08 -15.05
N VAL A 138 -3.97 -11.37 -13.96
CA VAL A 138 -4.99 -11.78 -13.00
C VAL A 138 -6.11 -10.75 -12.94
N THR A 139 -7.35 -11.20 -12.78
CA THR A 139 -8.50 -10.34 -12.55
C THR A 139 -9.04 -10.56 -11.14
N LEU A 140 -9.13 -9.49 -10.38
CA LEU A 140 -9.83 -9.45 -9.10
C LEU A 140 -11.24 -8.93 -9.32
N THR A 141 -12.23 -9.51 -8.63
CA THR A 141 -13.64 -9.14 -8.76
C THR A 141 -14.23 -8.86 -7.39
N PHE A 142 -15.05 -7.83 -7.30
CA PHE A 142 -15.87 -7.51 -6.14
C PHE A 142 -17.26 -7.08 -6.60
N VAL A 143 -18.31 -7.57 -5.94
CA VAL A 143 -19.71 -7.16 -6.20
C VAL A 143 -20.24 -6.53 -4.93
N ASN A 144 -20.74 -5.31 -5.04
CA ASN A 144 -21.27 -4.60 -3.88
C ASN A 144 -22.77 -4.87 -3.64
N ASP A 145 -23.29 -4.29 -2.55
CA ASP A 145 -24.67 -4.39 -2.11
C ASP A 145 -25.71 -3.76 -3.07
N LYS A 146 -25.26 -2.97 -4.05
CA LYS A 146 -26.09 -2.37 -5.10
C LYS A 146 -26.00 -3.08 -6.45
N GLY A 147 -25.32 -4.23 -6.50
CA GLY A 147 -25.16 -4.99 -7.74
C GLY A 147 -24.14 -4.42 -8.71
N LEU A 148 -23.32 -3.47 -8.27
CA LEU A 148 -22.19 -3.01 -9.06
C LEU A 148 -21.07 -4.06 -8.99
N THR A 149 -20.57 -4.46 -10.15
CA THR A 149 -19.43 -5.38 -10.26
C THR A 149 -18.18 -4.59 -10.60
N PHE A 150 -17.20 -4.64 -9.70
CA PHE A 150 -15.88 -4.06 -9.87
C PHE A 150 -14.92 -5.14 -10.31
N LYS A 151 -14.15 -4.87 -11.36
CA LYS A 151 -13.08 -5.75 -11.83
C LYS A 151 -11.79 -4.97 -11.91
N ARG A 152 -10.72 -5.57 -11.37
CA ARG A 152 -9.36 -5.05 -11.43
C ARG A 152 -8.48 -6.05 -12.15
N GLU A 153 -8.12 -5.75 -13.39
CA GLU A 153 -7.12 -6.52 -14.12
C GLU A 153 -5.73 -6.02 -13.76
N ILE A 154 -4.85 -6.93 -13.38
CA ILE A 154 -3.46 -6.65 -13.03
C ILE A 154 -2.57 -7.42 -13.99
N LYS A 155 -1.66 -6.69 -14.64
CA LYS A 155 -0.60 -7.20 -15.49
C LYS A 155 0.75 -6.83 -14.90
N VAL A 156 1.75 -7.62 -15.16
CA VAL A 156 3.16 -7.33 -14.83
C VAL A 156 3.99 -7.59 -16.06
N ASP A 157 4.94 -6.71 -16.36
CA ASP A 157 5.87 -6.93 -17.47
C ASP A 157 7.11 -7.73 -17.03
N ALA A 158 8.03 -7.94 -17.96
CA ALA A 158 9.27 -8.68 -17.68
C ALA A 158 10.24 -7.89 -16.80
N ASP A 159 10.09 -6.56 -16.74
CA ASP A 159 10.94 -5.68 -15.95
C ASP A 159 10.33 -5.44 -14.55
N TYR A 160 9.72 -4.27 -14.31
CA TYR A 160 9.27 -3.88 -12.97
C TYR A 160 7.88 -3.22 -12.98
N LEU A 161 7.20 -3.15 -14.14
CA LEU A 161 5.96 -2.39 -14.28
C LEU A 161 4.74 -3.26 -14.02
N PHE A 162 3.91 -2.85 -13.06
CA PHE A 162 2.55 -3.33 -12.91
C PHE A 162 1.59 -2.38 -13.61
N THR A 163 0.68 -2.92 -14.41
CA THR A 163 -0.43 -2.19 -15.02
C THR A 163 -1.73 -2.63 -14.39
N VAL A 164 -2.46 -1.69 -13.80
CA VAL A 164 -3.75 -1.92 -13.16
C VAL A 164 -4.84 -1.26 -14.00
N THR A 165 -5.82 -2.04 -14.43
CA THR A 165 -6.97 -1.56 -15.18
C THR A 165 -8.25 -1.89 -14.41
N ASP A 166 -8.93 -0.85 -13.96
CA ASP A 166 -10.18 -0.99 -13.23
C ASP A 166 -11.38 -0.77 -14.16
N SER A 167 -12.42 -1.58 -13.98
CA SER A 167 -13.70 -1.43 -14.65
C SER A 167 -14.87 -1.67 -13.70
N VAL A 168 -15.98 -0.97 -13.92
CA VAL A 168 -17.21 -1.10 -13.14
C VAL A 168 -18.36 -1.37 -14.09
N THR A 169 -19.12 -2.41 -13.78
CA THR A 169 -20.33 -2.77 -14.53
C THR A 169 -21.55 -2.66 -13.62
N ASN A 170 -22.58 -1.97 -14.08
CA ASN A 170 -23.87 -1.97 -13.41
C ASN A 170 -24.67 -3.20 -13.85
N GLY A 171 -24.84 -4.16 -12.93
CA GLY A 171 -25.60 -5.39 -13.18
C GLY A 171 -27.12 -5.25 -12.95
N THR A 172 -27.56 -4.11 -12.41
CA THR A 172 -29.01 -3.85 -12.25
C THR A 172 -29.56 -3.34 -13.58
N ALA A 173 -30.57 -4.01 -14.12
CA ALA A 173 -31.35 -3.46 -15.23
C ALA A 173 -31.93 -2.10 -14.81
N ALA A 174 -31.77 -1.10 -15.67
CA ALA A 174 -32.36 0.21 -15.50
C ALA A 174 -33.90 0.13 -15.55
#